data_cf4ca4f8eaa704dccbd55873c2996392
#
_entry.id   cf4ca4f8eaa704dccbd55873c2996392
#
_cell.length_a   1.000
_cell.length_b   1.000
_cell.length_c   1.000
_cell.angle_alpha   90.00
_cell.angle_beta   90.00
_cell.angle_gamma   90.00
#
_symmetry.space_group_name_H-M   'P 1'
#
loop_
_entity.id
_entity.type
_entity.pdbx_description
1 polymer ?
#
loop_
_entity_poly.entity_id
_entity_poly.type
_entity_poly.pdbx_seq_one_letter_code
_entity_poly.pdbx_strand_id
1 'polypeptide(L)'
;MASIKIEILLFTSNLQLLTSALKMTFSEENYLKTIYHLTTVSDLEVSTNAIAEMMDTKASSVTDMLKKLAEKDLVNYVKYQGVSLTKKGKLAAKMIVRKHRLWEVFLVEKLHFSWDEVHDIAEQLEHIKSEKLINKLDDFLGNPTEDPHGDPIPNANGQIIAIEKQLLSELSENQIGICVGVKDSSSEFLKYLDKQEISLGSKIEIISKESFDMSIMIKVDSKELTISNKIASNLFVKVDQ
;
A
#
# COMPACT_ATOMS: atom_id res chain seq x y z
N MET A 1 -19.20 -2.77 -29.03
CA MET A 1 -18.70 -1.64 -28.22
C MET A 1 -19.74 -1.02 -27.27
N ALA A 2 -21.00 -0.84 -27.64
CA ALA A 2 -22.04 -0.32 -26.75
C ALA A 2 -22.39 -1.26 -25.58
N SER A 3 -22.45 -2.58 -25.80
CA SER A 3 -22.77 -3.58 -24.77
C SER A 3 -21.73 -3.61 -23.63
N ILE A 4 -20.44 -3.53 -23.94
CA ILE A 4 -19.35 -3.51 -22.95
C ILE A 4 -19.39 -2.22 -22.10
N LYS A 5 -19.72 -1.08 -22.71
CA LYS A 5 -19.90 0.19 -21.98
C LYS A 5 -21.07 0.15 -21.00
N ILE A 6 -22.17 -0.52 -21.37
CA ILE A 6 -23.35 -0.66 -20.50
C ILE A 6 -23.05 -1.62 -19.33
N GLU A 7 -22.35 -2.72 -19.56
CA GLU A 7 -21.91 -3.62 -18.47
C GLU A 7 -20.95 -2.94 -17.50
N ILE A 8 -19.99 -2.16 -18.00
CA ILE A 8 -19.07 -1.38 -17.16
C ILE A 8 -19.84 -0.32 -16.36
N LEU A 9 -20.80 0.40 -16.96
CA LEU A 9 -21.63 1.37 -16.25
C LEU A 9 -22.53 0.75 -15.19
N LEU A 10 -23.11 -0.43 -15.45
CA LEU A 10 -23.92 -1.17 -14.49
C LEU A 10 -23.05 -1.74 -13.36
N PHE A 11 -21.84 -2.19 -13.66
CA PHE A 11 -20.88 -2.68 -12.67
C PHE A 11 -20.40 -1.55 -11.76
N THR A 12 -20.05 -0.38 -12.30
CA THR A 12 -19.64 0.80 -11.53
C THR A 12 -20.79 1.36 -10.68
N SER A 13 -22.00 1.40 -11.21
CA SER A 13 -23.19 1.84 -10.47
C SER A 13 -23.55 0.90 -9.33
N ASN A 14 -23.46 -0.43 -9.53
CA ASN A 14 -23.66 -1.42 -8.47
C ASN A 14 -22.53 -1.37 -7.42
N LEU A 15 -21.30 -1.09 -7.83
CA LEU A 15 -20.15 -0.96 -6.94
C LEU A 15 -20.29 0.26 -6.03
N GLN A 16 -20.70 1.41 -6.58
CA GLN A 16 -20.97 2.63 -5.81
C GLN A 16 -22.13 2.46 -4.83
N LEU A 17 -23.17 1.73 -5.22
CA LEU A 17 -24.29 1.39 -4.31
C LEU A 17 -23.86 0.44 -3.18
N LEU A 18 -22.96 -0.49 -3.44
CA LEU A 18 -22.43 -1.43 -2.43
C LEU A 18 -21.54 -0.74 -1.38
N THR A 19 -20.69 0.20 -1.79
CA THR A 19 -19.81 0.91 -0.86
C THR A 19 -20.54 2.01 -0.09
N SER A 20 -21.48 2.74 -0.74
CA SER A 20 -22.27 3.79 -0.06
C SER A 20 -23.32 3.22 0.92
N ALA A 21 -23.81 2.01 0.68
CA ALA A 21 -24.76 1.32 1.58
C ALA A 21 -24.11 0.70 2.81
N LEU A 22 -22.78 0.50 2.80
CA LEU A 22 -22.04 -0.07 3.92
C LEU A 22 -21.73 1.02 4.95
N LYS A 23 -22.59 1.14 5.94
CA LYS A 23 -22.29 1.96 7.14
C LYS A 23 -21.24 1.23 8.00
N MET A 24 -19.96 1.48 7.71
CA MET A 24 -18.86 1.03 8.55
C MET A 24 -18.43 2.11 9.53
N THR A 25 -18.00 1.71 10.71
CA THR A 25 -17.31 2.57 11.67
C THR A 25 -15.82 2.65 11.30
N PHE A 26 -15.11 3.65 11.79
CA PHE A 26 -13.66 3.79 11.60
C PHE A 26 -12.90 2.53 12.05
N SER A 27 -13.27 1.97 13.19
CA SER A 27 -12.68 0.73 13.68
C SER A 27 -12.88 -0.44 12.70
N GLU A 28 -14.07 -0.60 12.13
CA GLU A 28 -14.35 -1.65 11.12
C GLU A 28 -13.51 -1.45 9.85
N GLU A 29 -13.34 -0.20 9.42
CA GLU A 29 -12.48 0.15 8.27
C GLU A 29 -11.02 -0.21 8.54
N ASN A 30 -10.48 0.14 9.72
CA ASN A 30 -9.11 -0.19 10.10
C ASN A 30 -8.89 -1.70 10.17
N TYR A 31 -9.81 -2.46 10.76
CA TYR A 31 -9.71 -3.92 10.78
C TYR A 31 -9.70 -4.53 9.37
N LEU A 32 -10.56 -4.05 8.47
CA LEU A 32 -10.57 -4.53 7.08
C LEU A 32 -9.27 -4.22 6.35
N LYS A 33 -8.72 -3.01 6.54
CA LYS A 33 -7.43 -2.62 5.98
C LYS A 33 -6.31 -3.51 6.51
N THR A 34 -6.26 -3.74 7.82
CA THR A 34 -5.29 -4.63 8.46
C THR A 34 -5.35 -6.06 7.93
N ILE A 35 -6.56 -6.64 7.83
CA ILE A 35 -6.74 -8.00 7.28
C ILE A 35 -6.27 -8.02 5.81
N TYR A 36 -6.58 -7.00 5.03
CA TYR A 36 -6.14 -6.91 3.63
C TYR A 36 -4.61 -6.88 3.52
N HIS A 37 -3.92 -6.06 4.32
CA HIS A 37 -2.46 -6.01 4.35
C HIS A 37 -1.85 -7.35 4.71
N LEU A 38 -2.34 -8.00 5.76
CA LEU A 38 -1.85 -9.32 6.18
C LEU A 38 -2.07 -10.40 5.11
N THR A 39 -3.19 -10.34 4.37
CA THR A 39 -3.45 -11.30 3.27
C THR A 39 -2.62 -11.04 2.01
N THR A 40 -2.07 -9.83 1.82
CA THR A 40 -1.16 -9.56 0.70
C THR A 40 0.26 -10.04 0.96
N VAL A 41 0.64 -10.18 2.23
CA VAL A 41 1.96 -10.69 2.65
C VAL A 41 2.01 -12.22 2.68
N SER A 42 0.90 -12.87 2.97
CA SER A 42 0.80 -14.34 3.00
C SER A 42 -0.49 -14.79 2.32
N ASP A 43 -0.41 -15.72 1.37
CA ASP A 43 -1.60 -16.35 0.75
C ASP A 43 -2.40 -17.24 1.72
N LEU A 44 -2.07 -17.22 3.01
CA LEU A 44 -2.70 -18.01 4.06
C LEU A 44 -3.79 -17.19 4.78
N GLU A 45 -4.72 -17.90 5.43
CA GLU A 45 -5.70 -17.30 6.34
C GLU A 45 -4.99 -16.55 7.48
N VAL A 46 -5.48 -15.35 7.77
CA VAL A 46 -4.89 -14.47 8.78
C VAL A 46 -5.32 -14.91 10.17
N SER A 47 -4.36 -15.10 11.08
CA SER A 47 -4.69 -15.46 12.46
C SER A 47 -5.20 -14.25 13.27
N THR A 48 -6.09 -14.52 14.23
CA THR A 48 -6.58 -13.49 15.19
C THR A 48 -5.42 -12.82 15.94
N ASN A 49 -4.36 -13.57 16.24
CA ASN A 49 -3.20 -13.03 16.96
C ASN A 49 -2.38 -12.08 16.08
N ALA A 50 -2.18 -12.38 14.78
CA ALA A 50 -1.50 -11.48 13.86
C ALA A 50 -2.24 -10.13 13.72
N ILE A 51 -3.58 -10.16 13.67
CA ILE A 51 -4.38 -8.94 13.67
C ILE A 51 -4.23 -8.18 14.99
N ALA A 52 -4.26 -8.89 16.13
CA ALA A 52 -4.13 -8.29 17.45
C ALA A 52 -2.78 -7.59 17.64
N GLU A 53 -1.71 -8.22 17.16
CA GLU A 53 -0.36 -7.67 17.17
C GLU A 53 -0.25 -6.42 16.28
N MET A 54 -0.71 -6.50 15.02
CA MET A 54 -0.65 -5.37 14.08
C MET A 54 -1.47 -4.16 14.52
N MET A 55 -2.58 -4.39 15.25
CA MET A 55 -3.47 -3.32 15.73
C MET A 55 -3.20 -2.91 17.19
N ASP A 56 -2.16 -3.42 17.81
CA ASP A 56 -1.82 -3.21 19.23
C ASP A 56 -3.06 -3.37 20.15
N THR A 57 -3.77 -4.49 20.01
CA THR A 57 -5.03 -4.75 20.74
C THR A 57 -5.11 -6.18 21.26
N LYS A 58 -6.16 -6.47 22.05
CA LYS A 58 -6.37 -7.81 22.61
C LYS A 58 -7.06 -8.74 21.60
N ALA A 59 -6.64 -10.00 21.55
CA ALA A 59 -7.24 -11.02 20.68
C ALA A 59 -8.76 -11.21 20.92
N SER A 60 -9.27 -10.94 22.14
CA SER A 60 -10.71 -10.93 22.42
C SER A 60 -11.46 -9.84 21.67
N SER A 61 -10.90 -8.62 21.62
CA SER A 61 -11.47 -7.49 20.87
C SER A 61 -11.48 -7.77 19.36
N VAL A 62 -10.41 -8.39 18.86
CA VAL A 62 -10.35 -8.85 17.45
C VAL A 62 -11.46 -9.86 17.17
N THR A 63 -11.61 -10.88 18.02
CA THR A 63 -12.67 -11.90 17.86
C THR A 63 -14.06 -11.29 17.76
N ASP A 64 -14.38 -10.31 18.62
CA ASP A 64 -15.70 -9.67 18.61
C ASP A 64 -15.89 -8.77 17.37
N MET A 65 -14.83 -8.11 16.90
CA MET A 65 -14.88 -7.36 15.64
C MET A 65 -15.04 -8.27 14.43
N LEU A 66 -14.32 -9.40 14.37
CA LEU A 66 -14.47 -10.37 13.29
C LEU A 66 -15.89 -10.92 13.17
N LYS A 67 -16.59 -11.18 14.28
CA LYS A 67 -18.01 -11.55 14.25
C LYS A 67 -18.88 -10.47 13.60
N LYS A 68 -18.69 -9.19 14.00
CA LYS A 68 -19.42 -8.06 13.41
C LYS A 68 -19.15 -7.89 11.93
N LEU A 69 -17.90 -8.08 11.48
CA LEU A 69 -17.53 -8.01 10.07
C LEU A 69 -18.11 -9.19 9.28
N ALA A 70 -18.20 -10.39 9.90
CA ALA A 70 -18.82 -11.56 9.30
C ALA A 70 -20.34 -11.39 9.15
N GLU A 71 -21.03 -10.79 10.13
CA GLU A 71 -22.47 -10.44 10.05
C GLU A 71 -22.75 -9.47 8.88
N LYS A 72 -21.78 -8.62 8.50
CA LYS A 72 -21.86 -7.70 7.35
C LYS A 72 -21.40 -8.33 6.02
N ASP A 73 -21.09 -9.63 6.03
CA ASP A 73 -20.56 -10.35 4.86
C ASP A 73 -19.25 -9.73 4.30
N LEU A 74 -18.38 -9.26 5.20
CA LEU A 74 -17.09 -8.66 4.83
C LEU A 74 -15.93 -9.64 5.00
N VAL A 75 -16.05 -10.57 5.95
CA VAL A 75 -15.03 -11.60 6.21
C VAL A 75 -15.68 -12.98 6.34
N ASN A 76 -14.93 -14.02 6.00
CA ASN A 76 -15.18 -15.38 6.37
C ASN A 76 -14.38 -15.64 7.66
N TYR A 77 -15.06 -15.84 8.79
CA TYR A 77 -14.42 -16.09 10.06
C TYR A 77 -14.86 -17.43 10.63
N VAL A 78 -13.90 -18.31 10.88
CA VAL A 78 -14.13 -19.59 11.56
C VAL A 78 -13.24 -19.61 12.80
N LYS A 79 -13.86 -19.85 13.94
CA LYS A 79 -13.14 -19.86 15.23
C LYS A 79 -12.00 -20.88 15.18
N TYR A 80 -10.79 -20.44 15.55
CA TYR A 80 -9.52 -21.20 15.54
C TYR A 80 -8.95 -21.54 14.16
N GLN A 81 -9.59 -21.18 13.06
CA GLN A 81 -9.07 -21.46 11.70
C GLN A 81 -8.50 -20.18 11.02
N GLY A 82 -8.82 -19.01 11.56
CA GLY A 82 -8.39 -17.74 10.99
C GLY A 82 -9.50 -16.96 10.32
N VAL A 83 -9.13 -15.96 9.53
CA VAL A 83 -10.05 -15.09 8.82
C VAL A 83 -9.55 -14.85 7.39
N SER A 84 -10.48 -14.77 6.45
CA SER A 84 -10.24 -14.31 5.08
C SER A 84 -11.27 -13.27 4.67
N LEU A 85 -10.92 -12.40 3.73
CA LEU A 85 -11.85 -11.42 3.18
C LEU A 85 -12.81 -12.07 2.20
N THR A 86 -14.09 -11.72 2.26
CA THR A 86 -15.03 -12.00 1.17
C THR A 86 -14.70 -11.13 -0.04
N LYS A 87 -15.29 -11.39 -1.22
CA LYS A 87 -15.17 -10.51 -2.38
C LYS A 87 -15.59 -9.07 -2.06
N LYS A 88 -16.67 -8.91 -1.28
CA LYS A 88 -17.19 -7.63 -0.81
C LYS A 88 -16.23 -6.96 0.16
N GLY A 89 -15.69 -7.71 1.13
CA GLY A 89 -14.70 -7.21 2.09
C GLY A 89 -13.40 -6.79 1.42
N LYS A 90 -12.89 -7.60 0.48
CA LYS A 90 -11.68 -7.27 -0.30
C LYS A 90 -11.83 -5.98 -1.10
N LEU A 91 -13.00 -5.77 -1.71
CA LEU A 91 -13.28 -4.53 -2.43
C LEU A 91 -13.38 -3.33 -1.47
N ALA A 92 -14.10 -3.49 -0.35
CA ALA A 92 -14.20 -2.43 0.66
C ALA A 92 -12.82 -2.03 1.21
N ALA A 93 -11.97 -3.01 1.54
CA ALA A 93 -10.60 -2.75 1.98
C ALA A 93 -9.77 -2.00 0.93
N LYS A 94 -9.86 -2.42 -0.34
CA LYS A 94 -9.17 -1.72 -1.44
C LYS A 94 -9.64 -0.27 -1.60
N MET A 95 -10.91 0.04 -1.35
CA MET A 95 -11.41 1.41 -1.40
C MET A 95 -10.89 2.26 -0.23
N ILE A 96 -10.66 1.67 0.94
CA ILE A 96 -10.02 2.35 2.05
C ILE A 96 -8.55 2.63 1.70
N VAL A 97 -7.81 1.63 1.21
CA VAL A 97 -6.42 1.78 0.75
C VAL A 97 -6.30 2.85 -0.34
N ARG A 98 -7.25 2.89 -1.30
CA ARG A 98 -7.27 3.94 -2.33
C ARG A 98 -7.39 5.33 -1.71
N LYS A 99 -8.29 5.52 -0.76
CA LYS A 99 -8.46 6.81 -0.08
C LYS A 99 -7.17 7.22 0.64
N HIS A 100 -6.60 6.30 1.42
CA HIS A 100 -5.35 6.51 2.14
C HIS A 100 -4.25 7.01 1.20
N ARG A 101 -3.94 6.26 0.14
CA ARG A 101 -2.86 6.56 -0.80
C ARG A 101 -3.08 7.84 -1.60
N LEU A 102 -4.32 8.14 -2.00
CA LEU A 102 -4.63 9.42 -2.65
C LEU A 102 -4.41 10.62 -1.72
N TRP A 103 -4.70 10.48 -0.43
CA TRP A 103 -4.40 11.51 0.55
C TRP A 103 -2.89 11.67 0.76
N GLU A 104 -2.12 10.60 0.82
CA GLU A 104 -0.65 10.69 0.88
C GLU A 104 -0.08 11.45 -0.32
N VAL A 105 -0.51 11.12 -1.56
CA VAL A 105 -0.11 11.85 -2.76
C VAL A 105 -0.45 13.35 -2.65
N PHE A 106 -1.67 13.67 -2.20
CA PHE A 106 -2.09 15.06 -2.03
C PHE A 106 -1.23 15.81 -1.01
N LEU A 107 -0.96 15.20 0.12
CA LEU A 107 -0.16 15.79 1.19
C LEU A 107 1.26 16.09 0.72
N VAL A 108 1.89 15.14 0.02
CA VAL A 108 3.26 15.33 -0.50
C VAL A 108 3.29 16.33 -1.65
N GLU A 109 2.50 16.10 -2.71
CA GLU A 109 2.62 16.90 -3.94
C GLU A 109 2.04 18.30 -3.84
N LYS A 110 0.98 18.50 -3.05
CA LYS A 110 0.23 19.76 -3.04
C LYS A 110 0.46 20.57 -1.76
N LEU A 111 0.72 19.90 -0.64
CA LEU A 111 0.95 20.57 0.64
C LEU A 111 2.43 20.50 1.09
N HIS A 112 3.28 19.78 0.32
CA HIS A 112 4.72 19.68 0.56
C HIS A 112 5.11 19.11 1.92
N PHE A 113 4.28 18.16 2.41
CA PHE A 113 4.68 17.33 3.53
C PHE A 113 5.80 16.38 3.09
N SER A 114 6.68 16.00 4.01
CA SER A 114 7.66 14.95 3.74
C SER A 114 6.96 13.58 3.71
N TRP A 115 7.49 12.66 2.94
CA TRP A 115 6.89 11.33 2.76
C TRP A 115 6.87 10.48 4.04
N ASP A 116 7.69 10.81 5.03
CA ASP A 116 7.72 10.16 6.34
C ASP A 116 6.67 10.71 7.35
N GLU A 117 5.98 11.82 7.01
CA GLU A 117 4.99 12.46 7.88
C GLU A 117 3.54 12.18 7.45
N VAL A 118 3.33 11.75 6.20
CA VAL A 118 1.98 11.74 5.60
C VAL A 118 1.11 10.59 6.07
N HIS A 119 1.71 9.48 6.52
CA HIS A 119 0.98 8.26 6.89
C HIS A 119 -0.09 8.51 7.96
N ASP A 120 0.29 9.11 9.09
CA ASP A 120 -0.61 9.35 10.23
C ASP A 120 -1.74 10.33 9.89
N ILE A 121 -1.48 11.27 8.97
CA ILE A 121 -2.49 12.23 8.51
C ILE A 121 -3.45 11.53 7.54
N ALA A 122 -2.94 10.73 6.61
CA ALA A 122 -3.74 9.95 5.67
C ALA A 122 -4.65 8.93 6.38
N GLU A 123 -4.17 8.30 7.47
CA GLU A 123 -4.97 7.43 8.37
C GLU A 123 -6.23 8.15 8.89
N GLN A 124 -6.14 9.42 9.24
CA GLN A 124 -7.29 10.21 9.70
C GLN A 124 -8.22 10.58 8.53
N LEU A 125 -7.66 10.93 7.38
CA LEU A 125 -8.41 11.41 6.21
C LEU A 125 -9.09 10.26 5.43
N GLU A 126 -8.58 9.03 5.49
CA GLU A 126 -9.14 7.88 4.76
C GLU A 126 -10.58 7.54 5.17
N HIS A 127 -11.01 7.99 6.36
CA HIS A 127 -12.36 7.76 6.87
C HIS A 127 -13.43 8.71 6.31
N ILE A 128 -13.03 9.66 5.47
CA ILE A 128 -13.98 10.54 4.76
C ILE A 128 -14.85 9.70 3.83
N LYS A 129 -16.18 9.81 3.99
CA LYS A 129 -17.16 8.95 3.30
C LYS A 129 -17.65 9.51 1.95
N SER A 130 -17.19 10.68 1.55
CA SER A 130 -17.61 11.31 0.30
C SER A 130 -16.87 10.74 -0.91
N GLU A 131 -17.46 9.76 -1.58
CA GLU A 131 -16.91 9.20 -2.83
C GLU A 131 -16.69 10.27 -3.90
N LYS A 132 -17.62 11.26 -3.99
CA LYS A 132 -17.47 12.38 -4.90
C LYS A 132 -16.19 13.17 -4.62
N LEU A 133 -15.83 13.37 -3.35
CA LEU A 133 -14.60 14.06 -2.97
C LEU A 133 -13.38 13.24 -3.39
N ILE A 134 -13.38 11.94 -3.11
CA ILE A 134 -12.25 11.06 -3.44
C ILE A 134 -12.03 10.98 -4.97
N ASN A 135 -13.10 10.86 -5.76
CA ASN A 135 -12.97 10.86 -7.22
C ASN A 135 -12.49 12.21 -7.76
N LYS A 136 -12.92 13.33 -7.15
CA LYS A 136 -12.40 14.67 -7.50
C LYS A 136 -10.95 14.85 -7.08
N LEU A 137 -10.53 14.27 -5.98
CA LEU A 137 -9.14 14.26 -5.54
C LEU A 137 -8.27 13.48 -6.54
N ASP A 138 -8.72 12.29 -6.95
CA ASP A 138 -8.03 11.46 -7.93
C ASP A 138 -7.87 12.20 -9.28
N ASP A 139 -8.97 12.79 -9.81
CA ASP A 139 -8.95 13.64 -11.01
C ASP A 139 -7.97 14.82 -10.86
N PHE A 140 -7.99 15.51 -9.71
CA PHE A 140 -7.13 16.66 -9.41
C PHE A 140 -5.64 16.31 -9.36
N LEU A 141 -5.32 15.11 -8.87
CA LEU A 141 -3.96 14.58 -8.81
C LEU A 141 -3.50 13.97 -10.16
N GLY A 142 -4.34 13.95 -11.18
CA GLY A 142 -4.01 13.39 -12.49
C GLY A 142 -4.10 11.87 -12.57
N ASN A 143 -4.91 11.25 -11.72
CA ASN A 143 -5.11 9.79 -11.62
C ASN A 143 -3.79 9.03 -11.33
N PRO A 144 -3.12 9.31 -10.20
CA PRO A 144 -1.87 8.68 -9.86
C PRO A 144 -2.05 7.16 -9.70
N THR A 145 -1.05 6.40 -10.14
CA THR A 145 -1.05 4.93 -10.05
C THR A 145 -0.31 4.41 -8.83
N GLU A 146 0.51 5.25 -8.20
CA GLU A 146 1.33 4.94 -7.03
C GLU A 146 1.28 6.10 -6.04
N ASP A 147 1.46 5.78 -4.77
CA ASP A 147 1.61 6.74 -3.69
C ASP A 147 3.08 7.19 -3.53
N PRO A 148 3.41 8.11 -2.60
CA PRO A 148 4.78 8.58 -2.37
C PRO A 148 5.77 7.51 -1.89
N HIS A 149 5.32 6.32 -1.54
CA HIS A 149 6.15 5.19 -1.13
C HIS A 149 6.33 4.16 -2.26
N GLY A 150 5.69 4.38 -3.42
CA GLY A 150 5.68 3.48 -4.57
C GLY A 150 4.71 2.31 -4.43
N ASP A 151 3.70 2.47 -3.60
CA ASP A 151 2.65 1.48 -3.44
C ASP A 151 1.49 1.72 -4.41
N PRO A 152 0.97 0.69 -5.10
CA PRO A 152 -0.01 0.87 -6.18
C PRO A 152 -1.37 1.32 -5.65
N ILE A 153 -1.92 2.40 -6.21
CA ILE A 153 -3.24 2.94 -5.88
C ILE A 153 -4.33 2.15 -6.62
N PRO A 154 -5.29 1.53 -5.91
CA PRO A 154 -6.45 0.92 -6.56
C PRO A 154 -7.28 1.98 -7.31
N ASN A 155 -7.68 1.70 -8.54
CA ASN A 155 -8.61 2.58 -9.27
C ASN A 155 -10.03 2.55 -8.65
N ALA A 156 -10.94 3.35 -9.17
CA ALA A 156 -12.33 3.44 -8.69
C ALA A 156 -13.10 2.09 -8.71
N ASN A 157 -12.62 1.10 -9.45
CA ASN A 157 -13.19 -0.25 -9.52
C ASN A 157 -12.44 -1.26 -8.61
N GLY A 158 -11.48 -0.82 -7.82
CA GLY A 158 -10.65 -1.68 -6.97
C GLY A 158 -9.62 -2.52 -7.74
N GLN A 159 -9.35 -2.18 -9.00
CA GLN A 159 -8.30 -2.84 -9.77
C GLN A 159 -6.95 -2.18 -9.44
N ILE A 160 -5.92 -3.00 -9.33
CA ILE A 160 -4.55 -2.58 -9.09
C ILE A 160 -3.74 -2.92 -10.35
N ILE A 161 -3.05 -1.95 -10.90
CA ILE A 161 -2.08 -2.15 -11.96
C ILE A 161 -0.75 -2.45 -11.27
N ALA A 162 -0.30 -3.69 -11.37
CA ALA A 162 1.00 -4.08 -10.82
C ALA A 162 2.12 -3.52 -11.72
N ILE A 163 3.13 -2.92 -11.11
CA ILE A 163 4.36 -2.52 -11.77
C ILE A 163 5.39 -3.61 -11.50
N GLU A 164 6.07 -4.06 -12.55
CA GLU A 164 7.21 -4.96 -12.37
C GLU A 164 8.32 -4.21 -11.63
N LYS A 165 8.62 -4.67 -10.44
CA LYS A 165 9.67 -4.15 -9.58
C LYS A 165 10.35 -5.30 -8.84
N GLN A 166 11.65 -5.14 -8.59
CA GLN A 166 12.45 -6.09 -7.82
C GLN A 166 13.23 -5.36 -6.72
N LEU A 167 13.76 -6.09 -5.77
CA LEU A 167 14.56 -5.47 -4.72
C LEU A 167 15.92 -5.05 -5.25
N LEU A 168 16.43 -3.92 -4.80
CA LEU A 168 17.78 -3.44 -5.16
C LEU A 168 18.84 -4.49 -4.82
N SER A 169 18.67 -5.25 -3.72
CA SER A 169 19.56 -6.34 -3.32
C SER A 169 19.66 -7.48 -4.34
N GLU A 170 18.67 -7.64 -5.22
CA GLU A 170 18.61 -8.70 -6.23
C GLU A 170 19.32 -8.32 -7.53
N LEU A 171 19.63 -7.05 -7.75
CA LEU A 171 20.39 -6.60 -8.91
C LEU A 171 21.82 -7.14 -8.86
N SER A 172 22.39 -7.42 -10.03
CA SER A 172 23.80 -7.77 -10.18
C SER A 172 24.68 -6.52 -10.27
N GLU A 173 25.98 -6.69 -10.12
CA GLU A 173 26.96 -5.61 -10.35
C GLU A 173 26.84 -5.05 -11.78
N ASN A 174 27.03 -3.76 -11.90
CA ASN A 174 26.86 -2.95 -13.13
C ASN A 174 25.40 -2.86 -13.64
N GLN A 175 24.41 -3.39 -12.91
CA GLN A 175 23.02 -3.15 -13.24
C GLN A 175 22.55 -1.82 -12.66
N ILE A 176 21.64 -1.19 -13.40
CA ILE A 176 21.03 0.09 -13.05
C ILE A 176 19.54 -0.12 -12.86
N GLY A 177 19.00 0.45 -11.79
CA GLY A 177 17.57 0.49 -11.54
C GLY A 177 17.12 1.90 -11.18
N ILE A 178 15.86 2.22 -11.48
CA ILE A 178 15.19 3.43 -11.02
C ILE A 178 14.44 3.08 -9.74
N CYS A 179 14.67 3.80 -8.65
CA CYS A 179 13.93 3.62 -7.42
C CYS A 179 12.45 3.92 -7.65
N VAL A 180 11.59 2.92 -7.43
CA VAL A 180 10.15 3.04 -7.66
C VAL A 180 9.33 2.76 -6.40
N GLY A 181 9.98 2.51 -5.26
CA GLY A 181 9.26 2.30 -4.02
C GLY A 181 10.13 1.78 -2.89
N VAL A 182 9.51 1.70 -1.72
CA VAL A 182 10.11 1.14 -0.52
C VAL A 182 9.25 -0.01 0.00
N LYS A 183 9.87 -0.97 0.68
CA LYS A 183 9.18 -2.06 1.37
C LYS A 183 8.88 -1.71 2.83
N ASP A 184 9.80 -0.97 3.47
CA ASP A 184 9.67 -0.44 4.81
C ASP A 184 9.39 1.06 4.70
N SER A 185 8.19 1.50 5.13
CA SER A 185 7.78 2.91 5.13
C SER A 185 7.87 3.55 6.52
N SER A 186 8.66 2.97 7.44
CA SER A 186 8.90 3.57 8.75
C SER A 186 9.59 4.93 8.62
N SER A 187 9.20 5.89 9.47
CA SER A 187 9.77 7.24 9.47
C SER A 187 11.30 7.23 9.62
N GLU A 188 11.86 6.29 10.40
CA GLU A 188 13.29 6.12 10.56
C GLU A 188 13.98 5.73 9.24
N PHE A 189 13.38 4.80 8.50
CA PHE A 189 13.95 4.35 7.21
C PHE A 189 13.84 5.43 6.15
N LEU A 190 12.70 6.11 6.04
CA LEU A 190 12.50 7.20 5.08
C LEU A 190 13.46 8.37 5.36
N LYS A 191 13.61 8.80 6.62
CA LYS A 191 14.61 9.80 7.02
C LYS A 191 16.05 9.38 6.74
N TYR A 192 16.34 8.09 6.84
CA TYR A 192 17.65 7.58 6.44
C TYR A 192 17.86 7.74 4.94
N LEU A 193 16.86 7.42 4.10
CA LEU A 193 16.95 7.58 2.66
C LEU A 193 17.14 9.05 2.26
N ASP A 194 16.41 9.97 2.89
CA ASP A 194 16.56 11.42 2.67
C ASP A 194 17.99 11.90 2.95
N LYS A 195 18.60 11.43 4.06
CA LYS A 195 20.01 11.74 4.39
C LYS A 195 21.00 11.21 3.35
N GLN A 196 20.65 10.12 2.66
CA GLN A 196 21.45 9.55 1.59
C GLN A 196 21.11 10.13 0.22
N GLU A 197 20.12 11.03 0.14
CA GLU A 197 19.62 11.62 -1.11
C GLU A 197 19.01 10.57 -2.05
N ILE A 198 18.39 9.52 -1.47
CA ILE A 198 17.68 8.47 -2.20
C ILE A 198 16.19 8.76 -2.11
N SER A 199 15.53 8.92 -3.25
CA SER A 199 14.09 9.16 -3.37
C SER A 199 13.49 8.39 -4.53
N LEU A 200 12.18 8.41 -4.68
CA LEU A 200 11.54 7.86 -5.87
C LEU A 200 12.07 8.58 -7.12
N GLY A 201 12.35 7.83 -8.16
CA GLY A 201 12.96 8.31 -9.38
C GLY A 201 14.49 8.36 -9.37
N SER A 202 15.16 8.18 -8.22
CA SER A 202 16.62 8.12 -8.16
C SER A 202 17.15 6.97 -9.00
N LYS A 203 18.16 7.27 -9.83
CA LYS A 203 18.89 6.28 -10.63
C LYS A 203 19.99 5.66 -9.77
N ILE A 204 19.91 4.34 -9.56
CA ILE A 204 20.82 3.61 -8.68
C ILE A 204 21.55 2.55 -9.51
N GLU A 205 22.88 2.61 -9.53
CA GLU A 205 23.76 1.62 -10.13
C GLU A 205 24.44 0.80 -9.03
N ILE A 206 24.49 -0.52 -9.19
CA ILE A 206 25.28 -1.40 -8.32
C ILE A 206 26.73 -1.40 -8.80
N ILE A 207 27.64 -0.88 -8.00
CA ILE A 207 29.09 -0.87 -8.30
C ILE A 207 29.73 -2.21 -7.91
N SER A 208 29.55 -2.62 -6.66
CA SER A 208 30.10 -3.88 -6.14
C SER A 208 29.28 -4.41 -4.96
N LYS A 209 29.41 -5.70 -4.70
CA LYS A 209 28.80 -6.39 -3.56
C LYS A 209 29.86 -7.09 -2.74
N GLU A 210 29.91 -6.80 -1.43
CA GLU A 210 30.83 -7.45 -0.53
C GLU A 210 30.28 -8.76 0.01
N SER A 211 30.99 -9.85 -0.20
CA SER A 211 30.55 -11.18 0.23
C SER A 211 30.66 -11.40 1.74
N PHE A 212 31.55 -10.65 2.43
CA PHE A 212 31.83 -10.82 3.85
C PHE A 212 30.70 -10.29 4.73
N ASP A 213 30.25 -9.05 4.47
CA ASP A 213 29.25 -8.37 5.29
C ASP A 213 27.95 -8.07 4.52
N MET A 214 27.89 -8.50 3.26
CA MET A 214 26.76 -8.28 2.35
C MET A 214 26.47 -6.81 2.09
N SER A 215 27.42 -5.91 2.36
CA SER A 215 27.27 -4.49 1.98
C SER A 215 27.35 -4.32 0.47
N ILE A 216 26.74 -3.26 0.00
CA ILE A 216 26.61 -2.97 -1.44
C ILE A 216 27.10 -1.55 -1.68
N MET A 217 28.09 -1.39 -2.55
CA MET A 217 28.49 -0.08 -3.05
C MET A 217 27.57 0.28 -4.21
N ILE A 218 26.90 1.40 -4.08
CA ILE A 218 25.97 1.92 -5.07
C ILE A 218 26.39 3.31 -5.50
N LYS A 219 25.96 3.68 -6.72
CA LYS A 219 26.03 5.06 -7.20
C LYS A 219 24.63 5.58 -7.40
N VAL A 220 24.30 6.64 -6.68
CA VAL A 220 23.04 7.38 -6.81
C VAL A 220 23.35 8.69 -7.50
N ASP A 221 22.85 8.86 -8.72
CA ASP A 221 23.18 9.97 -9.61
C ASP A 221 24.71 10.11 -9.81
N SER A 222 25.36 11.01 -9.08
CA SER A 222 26.82 11.22 -9.14
C SER A 222 27.56 10.84 -7.86
N LYS A 223 26.84 10.38 -6.81
CA LYS A 223 27.39 10.10 -5.48
C LYS A 223 27.54 8.60 -5.26
N GLU A 224 28.72 8.17 -4.87
CA GLU A 224 28.97 6.79 -4.44
C GLU A 224 28.79 6.66 -2.94
N LEU A 225 28.09 5.62 -2.50
CA LEU A 225 27.88 5.32 -1.10
C LEU A 225 27.76 3.81 -0.88
N THR A 226 28.12 3.37 0.32
CA THR A 226 27.94 1.98 0.72
C THR A 226 26.71 1.85 1.60
N ILE A 227 25.81 0.94 1.25
CA ILE A 227 24.61 0.62 2.02
C ILE A 227 24.65 -0.83 2.50
N SER A 228 23.98 -1.11 3.62
CA SER A 228 23.82 -2.49 4.07
C SER A 228 22.84 -3.26 3.18
N ASN A 229 22.95 -4.60 3.16
CA ASN A 229 21.96 -5.44 2.51
C ASN A 229 20.55 -5.24 3.07
N LYS A 230 20.41 -4.90 4.35
CA LYS A 230 19.12 -4.57 4.96
C LYS A 230 18.45 -3.40 4.22
N ILE A 231 19.19 -2.36 3.90
CA ILE A 231 18.68 -1.19 3.17
C ILE A 231 18.33 -1.58 1.75
N ALA A 232 19.23 -2.25 1.02
CA ALA A 232 18.98 -2.69 -0.35
C ALA A 232 17.79 -3.65 -0.49
N SER A 233 17.51 -4.47 0.54
CA SER A 233 16.36 -5.38 0.58
C SER A 233 15.03 -4.69 0.96
N ASN A 234 15.06 -3.38 1.18
CA ASN A 234 13.89 -2.55 1.42
C ASN A 234 13.66 -1.46 0.36
N LEU A 235 14.45 -1.46 -0.71
CA LEU A 235 14.29 -0.58 -1.87
C LEU A 235 13.80 -1.39 -3.07
N PHE A 236 12.70 -0.95 -3.66
CA PHE A 236 12.23 -1.49 -4.93
C PHE A 236 12.75 -0.66 -6.08
N VAL A 237 13.23 -1.33 -7.11
CA VAL A 237 13.71 -0.71 -8.34
C VAL A 237 13.06 -1.34 -9.56
N LYS A 238 12.91 -0.53 -10.60
CA LYS A 238 12.58 -0.97 -11.95
C LYS A 238 13.87 -0.92 -12.77
N VAL A 239 14.21 -2.04 -13.39
CA VAL A 239 15.35 -2.12 -14.33
C VAL A 239 14.83 -1.77 -15.72
N ASP A 240 15.47 -0.82 -16.39
CA ASP A 240 15.22 -0.59 -17.83
C ASP A 240 15.75 -1.79 -18.61
N GLN A 241 14.87 -2.39 -19.41
CA GLN A 241 15.21 -3.50 -20.32
C GLN A 241 15.98 -3.00 -21.52
#